data_174a4cb4f53035bddcb3f162da5d7efb
#
_entry.id   174a4cb4f53035bddcb3f162da5d7efb
#
_cell.length_a   1.000
_cell.length_b   1.000
_cell.length_c   1.000
_cell.angle_alpha   90.00
_cell.angle_beta   90.00
_cell.angle_gamma   90.00
#
_symmetry.space_group_name_H-M   'P 1'
#
loop_
_entity.id
_entity.type
_entity.pdbx_description
1 polymer ?
#
loop_
_entity_poly.entity_id
_entity_poly.type
_entity_poly.pdbx_seq_one_letter_code
_entity_poly.pdbx_strand_id
1 'polypeptide(L)'
;MHAVELSSPSVNQPIRRFDFLIAGSGFSGSLLAWILASQGRSVLLIDRSRHPRFAVGESSTPTADFLLAYLAERWGLKQLAPLACWGQWKKHYPHVVCGKKRGFSYYHHSHGREVDPSSLETQSLLVAASSQDAWSDTHWLRSSVDEFLANQACSAGATPIESTQIHSALFDPFEHRWSISLRSANETPGADIQVQATWLIDATGHQGLSSIGIDNPEDSHWMRTRTGAVYGHFVGVDPFTQAAIPQDPFCGDDAAQHHVLDTGWIWMLRFDNGVTSVGLVEPTSAARSQDHFWKTVQSHPSLARLMRNAKLVAPIGLKQPATCSEPVMACVDRMSRCRTRAWGPGWVSLPVSYGFIDPLHSTGIAHSISGVVRLAEA
;
A
#
# COMPACT_ATOMS: atom_id res chain seq x y z
N MET A 1 19.49 -2.96 6.77
CA MET A 1 19.01 -2.43 8.06
C MET A 1 19.72 -3.15 9.19
N HIS A 2 20.51 -2.45 10.02
CA HIS A 2 20.88 -3.00 11.31
C HIS A 2 19.73 -2.65 12.26
N ALA A 3 18.88 -3.64 12.57
CA ALA A 3 17.88 -3.49 13.63
C ALA A 3 18.61 -3.16 14.93
N VAL A 4 18.24 -2.07 15.56
CA VAL A 4 18.65 -1.82 16.94
C VAL A 4 17.91 -2.85 17.76
N GLU A 5 18.60 -3.92 18.19
CA GLU A 5 18.08 -4.83 19.19
C GLU A 5 17.89 -4.02 20.48
N LEU A 6 16.64 -3.71 20.76
CA LEU A 6 16.27 -3.22 22.09
C LEU A 6 16.25 -4.47 22.99
N SER A 7 17.35 -4.69 23.73
CA SER A 7 17.40 -5.73 24.76
C SER A 7 16.23 -5.55 25.73
N SER A 8 15.64 -6.65 26.16
CA SER A 8 14.60 -6.70 27.20
C SER A 8 15.05 -5.86 28.42
N PRO A 9 14.21 -4.98 28.96
CA PRO A 9 14.62 -4.09 30.03
C PRO A 9 15.00 -4.91 31.27
N SER A 10 16.24 -4.76 31.72
CA SER A 10 16.54 -4.97 33.12
C SER A 10 15.70 -3.97 33.95
N VAL A 11 15.22 -4.36 35.09
CA VAL A 11 14.25 -3.65 35.99
C VAL A 11 14.56 -2.16 36.26
N ASN A 12 15.65 -1.59 35.72
CA ASN A 12 16.14 -0.23 35.96
C ASN A 12 16.50 0.60 34.68
N GLN A 13 16.07 0.23 33.49
CA GLN A 13 16.32 1.13 32.35
C GLN A 13 15.27 2.27 32.33
N PRO A 14 15.69 3.54 32.09
CA PRO A 14 14.77 4.66 32.00
C PRO A 14 13.85 4.45 30.79
N ILE A 15 12.53 4.72 30.96
CA ILE A 15 11.53 4.66 29.89
C ILE A 15 11.94 5.63 28.81
N ARG A 16 12.10 5.11 27.56
CA ARG A 16 12.43 5.94 26.39
C ARG A 16 11.24 6.80 26.01
N ARG A 17 11.52 8.07 25.70
CA ARG A 17 10.52 9.07 25.32
C ARG A 17 10.72 9.50 23.88
N PHE A 18 9.60 9.68 23.18
CA PHE A 18 9.55 10.11 21.79
C PHE A 18 8.53 11.24 21.62
N ASP A 19 8.77 12.13 20.65
CA ASP A 19 7.75 13.09 20.25
C ASP A 19 6.60 12.37 19.52
N PHE A 20 6.95 11.40 18.66
CA PHE A 20 5.99 10.64 17.87
C PHE A 20 6.26 9.14 17.94
N LEU A 21 5.19 8.37 18.12
CA LEU A 21 5.16 6.94 17.82
C LEU A 21 4.27 6.76 16.59
N ILE A 22 4.82 6.21 15.51
CA ILE A 22 4.11 5.90 14.27
C ILE A 22 3.93 4.39 14.16
N ALA A 23 2.68 3.94 14.21
CA ALA A 23 2.33 2.53 14.09
C ALA A 23 2.03 2.19 12.62
N GLY A 24 2.93 1.44 11.99
CA GLY A 24 2.92 1.05 10.59
C GLY A 24 4.00 1.75 9.76
N SER A 25 4.97 0.96 9.28
CA SER A 25 6.06 1.42 8.42
C SER A 25 5.76 1.21 6.92
N GLY A 26 4.49 1.27 6.51
CA GLY A 26 4.12 1.40 5.12
C GLY A 26 4.56 2.76 4.56
N PHE A 27 4.42 2.96 3.24
CA PHE A 27 4.93 4.17 2.58
C PHE A 27 4.52 5.48 3.28
N SER A 28 3.28 5.61 3.74
CA SER A 28 2.80 6.84 4.37
C SER A 28 3.36 7.07 5.78
N GLY A 29 3.43 6.01 6.59
CA GLY A 29 4.06 6.08 7.93
C GLY A 29 5.55 6.35 7.85
N SER A 30 6.25 5.67 6.93
CA SER A 30 7.69 5.87 6.70
C SER A 30 7.99 7.27 6.15
N LEU A 31 7.17 7.79 5.23
CA LEU A 31 7.34 9.13 4.68
C LEU A 31 7.14 10.20 5.76
N LEU A 32 6.11 10.07 6.60
CA LEU A 32 5.90 10.98 7.73
C LEU A 32 7.05 10.89 8.74
N ALA A 33 7.50 9.67 9.07
CA ALA A 33 8.65 9.45 9.95
C ALA A 33 9.91 10.12 9.40
N TRP A 34 10.15 9.99 8.10
CA TRP A 34 11.29 10.63 7.43
C TRP A 34 11.24 12.15 7.55
N ILE A 35 10.10 12.78 7.25
CA ILE A 35 9.92 14.22 7.37
C ILE A 35 10.19 14.67 8.83
N LEU A 36 9.51 14.07 9.80
CA LEU A 36 9.62 14.44 11.21
C LEU A 36 11.04 14.26 11.75
N ALA A 37 11.69 13.15 11.44
CA ALA A 37 13.08 12.90 11.87
C ALA A 37 14.05 13.90 11.21
N SER A 38 13.85 14.26 9.93
CA SER A 38 14.66 15.29 9.22
C SER A 38 14.51 16.67 9.87
N GLN A 39 13.42 16.92 10.60
CA GLN A 39 13.17 18.16 11.35
C GLN A 39 13.65 18.05 12.81
N GLY A 40 14.42 17.03 13.15
CA GLY A 40 14.98 16.84 14.50
C GLY A 40 14.00 16.32 15.54
N ARG A 41 12.83 15.83 15.13
CA ARG A 41 11.87 15.19 16.04
C ARG A 41 12.32 13.77 16.39
N SER A 42 12.11 13.37 17.64
CA SER A 42 12.34 11.99 18.06
C SER A 42 11.16 11.12 17.64
N VAL A 43 11.41 10.19 16.71
CA VAL A 43 10.38 9.35 16.10
C VAL A 43 10.66 7.87 16.35
N LEU A 44 9.67 7.16 16.88
CA LEU A 44 9.63 5.71 16.95
C LEU A 44 8.72 5.19 15.84
N LEU A 45 9.28 4.43 14.89
CA LEU A 45 8.54 3.83 13.77
C LEU A 45 8.45 2.31 13.99
N ILE A 46 7.25 1.80 14.23
CA ILE A 46 7.04 0.37 14.48
C ILE A 46 6.24 -0.30 13.37
N ASP A 47 6.52 -1.57 13.10
CA ASP A 47 5.68 -2.43 12.25
C ASP A 47 5.60 -3.84 12.82
N ARG A 48 4.42 -4.44 12.74
CA ARG A 48 4.20 -5.86 13.13
C ARG A 48 4.94 -6.87 12.27
N SER A 49 5.27 -6.46 11.04
CA SER A 49 6.00 -7.25 10.05
C SER A 49 7.43 -6.73 9.91
N ARG A 50 8.22 -7.44 9.12
CA ARG A 50 9.58 -7.05 8.75
C ARG A 50 9.63 -6.74 7.27
N HIS A 51 10.38 -5.69 6.87
CA HIS A 51 10.67 -5.42 5.47
C HIS A 51 11.72 -6.39 4.88
N PRO A 52 11.62 -6.73 3.57
CA PRO A 52 10.51 -6.41 2.67
C PRO A 52 9.25 -7.23 2.98
N ARG A 53 8.06 -6.65 2.77
CA ARG A 53 6.78 -7.31 3.03
C ARG A 53 5.74 -7.05 1.95
N PHE A 54 4.85 -8.01 1.73
CA PHE A 54 3.73 -7.85 0.82
C PHE A 54 2.74 -6.79 1.32
N ALA A 55 2.34 -5.93 0.41
CA ALA A 55 1.23 -5.00 0.59
C ALA A 55 0.66 -4.65 -0.79
N VAL A 56 -0.58 -4.19 -0.84
CA VAL A 56 -1.25 -3.67 -2.04
C VAL A 56 -1.60 -2.19 -1.88
N GLY A 57 -2.20 -1.59 -2.93
CA GLY A 57 -2.33 -0.15 -3.07
C GLY A 57 -1.09 0.38 -3.77
N GLU A 58 -0.96 0.02 -5.05
CA GLU A 58 0.30 0.00 -5.81
C GLU A 58 0.29 0.96 -7.01
N SER A 59 -0.81 1.64 -7.27
CA SER A 59 -0.95 2.53 -8.42
C SER A 59 -0.97 3.99 -7.98
N SER A 60 0.02 4.79 -8.41
CA SER A 60 0.05 6.23 -8.16
C SER A 60 -0.82 7.00 -9.17
N THR A 61 -0.88 8.31 -9.01
CA THR A 61 -1.59 9.26 -9.89
C THR A 61 -0.81 10.55 -9.97
N PRO A 62 -1.07 11.43 -10.97
CA PRO A 62 -0.40 12.73 -11.06
C PRO A 62 -0.47 13.56 -9.77
N THR A 63 -1.56 13.43 -9.02
CA THR A 63 -1.69 14.09 -7.70
C THR A 63 -0.65 13.57 -6.70
N ALA A 64 -0.39 12.25 -6.68
CA ALA A 64 0.62 11.68 -5.80
C ALA A 64 2.03 12.18 -6.18
N ASP A 65 2.32 12.23 -7.46
CA ASP A 65 3.61 12.68 -7.99
C ASP A 65 3.85 14.17 -7.67
N PHE A 66 2.82 15.01 -7.85
CA PHE A 66 2.87 16.42 -7.43
C PHE A 66 3.13 16.55 -5.92
N LEU A 67 2.44 15.79 -5.08
CA LEU A 67 2.62 15.84 -3.63
C LEU A 67 4.00 15.34 -3.19
N LEU A 68 4.57 14.33 -3.87
CA LEU A 68 5.95 13.89 -3.62
C LEU A 68 6.97 14.98 -3.95
N ALA A 69 6.81 15.63 -5.11
CA ALA A 69 7.67 16.76 -5.51
C ALA A 69 7.54 17.93 -4.52
N TYR A 70 6.33 18.25 -4.12
CA TYR A 70 6.05 19.28 -3.11
C TYR A 70 6.74 18.97 -1.77
N LEU A 71 6.59 17.75 -1.24
CA LEU A 71 7.24 17.34 0.02
C LEU A 71 8.76 17.36 -0.09
N ALA A 72 9.31 16.95 -1.24
CA ALA A 72 10.75 16.97 -1.49
C ALA A 72 11.31 18.40 -1.41
N GLU A 73 10.63 19.35 -2.02
CA GLU A 73 11.03 20.77 -2.01
C GLU A 73 10.79 21.40 -0.62
N ARG A 74 9.60 21.23 -0.08
CA ARG A 74 9.15 21.86 1.17
C ARG A 74 10.00 21.48 2.37
N TRP A 75 10.45 20.23 2.44
CA TRP A 75 11.21 19.68 3.56
C TRP A 75 12.66 19.38 3.24
N GLY A 76 13.14 19.75 2.05
CA GLY A 76 14.53 19.55 1.62
C GLY A 76 14.90 18.08 1.41
N LEU A 77 13.94 17.20 1.16
CA LEU A 77 14.15 15.76 0.99
C LEU A 77 14.55 15.43 -0.45
N LYS A 78 15.78 15.78 -0.83
CA LYS A 78 16.27 15.62 -2.21
C LYS A 78 16.13 14.19 -2.76
N GLN A 79 16.24 13.18 -1.89
CA GLN A 79 16.13 11.78 -2.26
C GLN A 79 14.65 11.37 -2.58
N LEU A 80 13.67 12.17 -2.17
CA LEU A 80 12.26 11.94 -2.47
C LEU A 80 11.89 12.40 -3.88
N ALA A 81 12.49 13.49 -4.37
CA ALA A 81 12.15 14.11 -5.65
C ALA A 81 12.15 13.14 -6.86
N PRO A 82 13.12 12.20 -7.01
CA PRO A 82 13.10 11.26 -8.12
C PRO A 82 11.89 10.32 -8.15
N LEU A 83 11.21 10.11 -7.02
CA LEU A 83 10.03 9.24 -6.96
C LEU A 83 8.78 9.87 -7.57
N ALA A 84 8.82 11.16 -7.92
CA ALA A 84 7.70 11.89 -8.50
C ALA A 84 7.44 11.61 -9.99
N CYS A 85 8.27 10.84 -10.67
CA CYS A 85 7.97 10.33 -12.02
C CYS A 85 8.87 9.14 -12.40
N TRP A 86 8.36 8.27 -13.27
CA TRP A 86 9.02 7.03 -13.66
C TRP A 86 10.44 7.23 -14.21
N GLY A 87 10.66 8.21 -15.10
CA GLY A 87 11.97 8.42 -15.72
C GLY A 87 13.05 8.81 -14.73
N GLN A 88 12.72 9.68 -13.74
CA GLN A 88 13.68 10.05 -12.69
C GLN A 88 13.88 8.90 -11.71
N TRP A 89 12.81 8.17 -11.37
CA TRP A 89 12.89 7.00 -10.52
C TRP A 89 13.86 5.96 -11.09
N LYS A 90 13.69 5.58 -12.37
CA LYS A 90 14.56 4.59 -13.03
C LYS A 90 16.02 5.05 -13.12
N LYS A 91 16.23 6.35 -13.29
CA LYS A 91 17.59 6.92 -13.37
C LYS A 91 18.31 6.91 -12.02
N HIS A 92 17.62 7.24 -10.92
CA HIS A 92 18.25 7.44 -9.61
C HIS A 92 18.16 6.20 -8.72
N TYR A 93 17.08 5.41 -8.85
CA TYR A 93 16.80 4.24 -8.01
C TYR A 93 16.43 3.02 -8.85
N PRO A 94 17.28 2.55 -9.78
CA PRO A 94 16.95 1.40 -10.64
C PRO A 94 16.73 0.11 -9.86
N HIS A 95 17.19 0.03 -8.62
CA HIS A 95 17.01 -1.11 -7.71
C HIS A 95 15.68 -1.07 -6.92
N VAL A 96 15.01 0.09 -6.87
CA VAL A 96 13.68 0.20 -6.25
C VAL A 96 12.64 -0.12 -7.33
N VAL A 97 12.02 -1.28 -7.22
CA VAL A 97 11.12 -1.81 -8.25
C VAL A 97 9.85 -0.98 -8.35
N CYS A 98 9.58 -0.50 -9.55
CA CYS A 98 8.36 0.19 -9.93
C CYS A 98 7.88 -0.30 -11.31
N GLY A 99 6.75 0.17 -11.77
CA GLY A 99 6.26 -0.03 -13.14
C GLY A 99 5.87 1.30 -13.77
N LYS A 100 5.96 1.40 -15.09
CA LYS A 100 5.56 2.57 -15.85
C LYS A 100 4.03 2.67 -15.87
N LYS A 101 3.50 3.87 -15.62
CA LYS A 101 2.06 4.12 -15.70
C LYS A 101 1.77 5.39 -16.49
N ARG A 102 1.44 5.23 -17.78
CA ARG A 102 1.07 6.32 -18.69
C ARG A 102 -0.34 6.88 -18.42
N GLY A 103 -1.17 6.08 -17.73
CA GLY A 103 -2.55 6.44 -17.45
C GLY A 103 -3.38 5.24 -17.01
N PHE A 104 -4.61 5.19 -17.52
CA PHE A 104 -5.57 4.11 -17.29
C PHE A 104 -5.98 3.49 -18.60
N SER A 105 -6.16 2.17 -18.61
CA SER A 105 -6.80 1.45 -19.70
C SER A 105 -7.96 0.61 -19.16
N TYR A 106 -9.07 0.62 -19.89
CA TYR A 106 -10.29 -0.11 -19.56
C TYR A 106 -10.65 -1.00 -20.74
N TYR A 107 -10.92 -2.27 -20.48
CA TYR A 107 -11.29 -3.26 -21.50
C TYR A 107 -12.52 -4.01 -21.05
N HIS A 108 -13.59 -3.97 -21.85
CA HIS A 108 -14.81 -4.69 -21.54
C HIS A 108 -14.72 -6.16 -21.98
N HIS A 109 -15.10 -7.07 -21.11
CA HIS A 109 -15.15 -8.52 -21.37
C HIS A 109 -16.54 -9.05 -21.13
N SER A 110 -17.02 -9.83 -22.09
CA SER A 110 -18.28 -10.58 -21.96
C SER A 110 -17.99 -12.04 -21.64
N HIS A 111 -18.81 -12.62 -20.78
CA HIS A 111 -18.71 -14.03 -20.41
C HIS A 111 -18.74 -14.94 -21.65
N GLY A 112 -17.82 -15.90 -21.74
CA GLY A 112 -17.73 -16.88 -22.81
C GLY A 112 -17.32 -16.32 -24.18
N ARG A 113 -16.95 -15.02 -24.29
CA ARG A 113 -16.56 -14.40 -25.56
C ARG A 113 -15.14 -13.86 -25.50
N GLU A 114 -14.41 -14.05 -26.58
CA GLU A 114 -13.13 -13.40 -26.77
C GLU A 114 -13.33 -11.94 -27.21
N VAL A 115 -12.48 -11.04 -26.72
CA VAL A 115 -12.46 -9.65 -27.19
C VAL A 115 -11.93 -9.66 -28.63
N ASP A 116 -12.75 -9.20 -29.56
CA ASP A 116 -12.36 -9.07 -30.96
C ASP A 116 -11.43 -7.86 -31.15
N PRO A 117 -10.19 -8.07 -31.65
CA PRO A 117 -9.27 -6.97 -31.92
C PRO A 117 -9.86 -5.86 -32.81
N SER A 118 -10.77 -6.17 -33.71
CA SER A 118 -11.42 -5.19 -34.58
C SER A 118 -12.44 -4.31 -33.84
N SER A 119 -12.93 -4.75 -32.69
CA SER A 119 -13.89 -4.03 -31.87
C SER A 119 -13.25 -3.28 -30.68
N LEU A 120 -11.91 -3.32 -30.53
CA LEU A 120 -11.21 -2.66 -29.43
C LEU A 120 -11.50 -1.15 -29.36
N GLU A 121 -11.67 -0.48 -30.51
CA GLU A 121 -12.03 0.94 -30.54
C GLU A 121 -13.36 1.26 -29.82
N THR A 122 -14.29 0.30 -29.76
CA THR A 122 -15.59 0.47 -29.11
C THR A 122 -15.68 -0.22 -27.74
N GLN A 123 -14.75 -1.12 -27.43
CA GLN A 123 -14.72 -1.93 -26.18
C GLN A 123 -13.57 -1.58 -25.26
N SER A 124 -12.79 -0.56 -25.59
CA SER A 124 -11.71 -0.08 -24.75
C SER A 124 -11.76 1.44 -24.58
N LEU A 125 -11.14 1.90 -23.50
CA LEU A 125 -10.92 3.31 -23.22
C LEU A 125 -9.51 3.47 -22.66
N LEU A 126 -8.69 4.30 -23.30
CA LEU A 126 -7.38 4.69 -22.80
C LEU A 126 -7.41 6.16 -22.38
N VAL A 127 -7.03 6.43 -21.13
CA VAL A 127 -6.99 7.78 -20.55
C VAL A 127 -5.55 8.12 -20.21
N ALA A 128 -4.92 8.97 -21.01
CA ALA A 128 -3.56 9.42 -20.76
C ALA A 128 -3.49 10.35 -19.54
N ALA A 129 -2.60 10.05 -18.60
CA ALA A 129 -2.29 10.90 -17.44
C ALA A 129 -0.98 11.67 -17.65
N SER A 130 -0.12 11.22 -18.56
CA SER A 130 1.16 11.85 -18.88
C SER A 130 1.38 11.89 -20.40
N SER A 131 2.14 12.90 -20.87
CA SER A 131 2.40 13.12 -22.30
C SER A 131 3.49 12.18 -22.87
N GLN A 132 4.37 11.66 -22.03
CA GLN A 132 5.49 10.82 -22.43
C GLN A 132 5.97 9.93 -21.27
N ASP A 133 6.70 8.87 -21.59
CA ASP A 133 7.17 7.86 -20.63
C ASP A 133 8.00 8.44 -19.49
N ALA A 134 8.89 9.38 -19.79
CA ALA A 134 9.77 9.98 -18.79
C ALA A 134 9.03 10.70 -17.65
N TRP A 135 7.82 11.19 -17.92
CA TRP A 135 6.97 11.93 -16.99
C TRP A 135 5.76 11.11 -16.53
N SER A 136 5.76 9.81 -16.81
CA SER A 136 4.64 8.96 -16.40
C SER A 136 4.61 8.75 -14.88
N ASP A 137 3.40 8.54 -14.38
CA ASP A 137 3.16 8.01 -13.04
C ASP A 137 3.83 6.63 -12.88
N THR A 138 3.75 6.08 -11.69
CA THR A 138 4.38 4.79 -11.37
C THR A 138 3.41 3.81 -10.74
N HIS A 139 3.64 2.52 -11.02
CA HIS A 139 3.17 1.46 -10.15
C HIS A 139 4.25 1.18 -9.10
N TRP A 140 3.86 1.03 -7.85
CA TRP A 140 4.75 0.81 -6.72
C TRP A 140 4.75 -0.63 -6.29
N LEU A 141 5.81 -1.39 -6.55
CA LEU A 141 5.96 -2.67 -5.88
C LEU A 141 6.21 -2.41 -4.39
N ARG A 142 5.16 -2.54 -3.61
CA ARG A 142 5.13 -2.06 -2.22
C ARG A 142 6.20 -2.67 -1.33
N SER A 143 6.56 -3.93 -1.55
CA SER A 143 7.66 -4.56 -0.81
C SER A 143 9.00 -3.83 -1.00
N SER A 144 9.26 -3.30 -2.21
CA SER A 144 10.48 -2.57 -2.53
C SER A 144 10.39 -1.09 -2.09
N VAL A 145 9.26 -0.44 -2.36
CA VAL A 145 9.07 0.99 -2.07
C VAL A 145 8.95 1.26 -0.58
N ASP A 146 8.16 0.44 0.14
CA ASP A 146 7.98 0.60 1.59
C ASP A 146 9.32 0.42 2.32
N GLU A 147 10.12 -0.58 1.93
CA GLU A 147 11.47 -0.79 2.47
C GLU A 147 12.39 0.40 2.19
N PHE A 148 12.39 0.91 0.96
CA PHE A 148 13.18 2.10 0.61
C PHE A 148 12.83 3.29 1.49
N LEU A 149 11.56 3.62 1.64
CA LEU A 149 11.09 4.76 2.43
C LEU A 149 11.37 4.57 3.94
N ALA A 150 11.21 3.35 4.46
CA ALA A 150 11.56 3.03 5.84
C ALA A 150 13.06 3.22 6.10
N ASN A 151 13.92 2.81 5.15
CA ASN A 151 15.37 3.01 5.23
C ASN A 151 15.74 4.51 5.20
N GLN A 152 15.04 5.33 4.38
CA GLN A 152 15.25 6.78 4.38
C GLN A 152 14.86 7.41 5.73
N ALA A 153 13.73 6.99 6.32
CA ALA A 153 13.32 7.44 7.65
C ALA A 153 14.36 7.11 8.73
N CYS A 154 14.89 5.87 8.71
CA CYS A 154 15.95 5.46 9.63
C CYS A 154 17.24 6.26 9.43
N SER A 155 17.65 6.50 8.18
CA SER A 155 18.83 7.30 7.85
C SER A 155 18.68 8.77 8.28
N ALA A 156 17.46 9.28 8.37
CA ALA A 156 17.15 10.61 8.90
C ALA A 156 17.09 10.67 10.43
N GLY A 157 17.19 9.54 11.14
CA GLY A 157 17.21 9.48 12.60
C GLY A 157 15.96 8.87 13.26
N ALA A 158 14.97 8.40 12.51
CA ALA A 158 13.87 7.65 13.10
C ALA A 158 14.38 6.31 13.68
N THR A 159 13.83 5.92 14.82
CA THR A 159 14.14 4.62 15.46
C THR A 159 13.17 3.56 14.94
N PRO A 160 13.61 2.57 14.15
CA PRO A 160 12.73 1.51 13.67
C PRO A 160 12.64 0.37 14.68
N ILE A 161 11.46 -0.23 14.84
CA ILE A 161 11.27 -1.53 15.47
C ILE A 161 10.32 -2.36 14.62
N GLU A 162 10.85 -3.40 14.00
CA GLU A 162 10.10 -4.37 13.20
C GLU A 162 9.63 -5.56 14.04
N SER A 163 8.72 -6.37 13.48
CA SER A 163 8.11 -7.54 14.15
C SER A 163 7.48 -7.19 15.50
N THR A 164 6.97 -5.97 15.65
CA THR A 164 6.51 -5.42 16.92
C THR A 164 5.18 -4.69 16.73
N GLN A 165 4.26 -4.92 17.66
CA GLN A 165 2.96 -4.27 17.67
C GLN A 165 2.68 -3.61 19.03
N ILE A 166 1.79 -2.64 19.05
CA ILE A 166 1.29 -2.09 20.30
C ILE A 166 0.40 -3.15 20.97
N HIS A 167 0.72 -3.47 22.21
CA HIS A 167 -0.08 -4.36 23.06
C HIS A 167 -1.13 -3.59 23.84
N SER A 168 -0.72 -2.45 24.42
CA SER A 168 -1.63 -1.54 25.12
C SER A 168 -1.12 -0.11 25.04
N ALA A 169 -2.02 0.86 25.13
CA ALA A 169 -1.69 2.27 25.16
C ALA A 169 -2.66 3.01 26.07
N LEU A 170 -2.12 3.86 26.96
CA LEU A 170 -2.88 4.69 27.86
C LEU A 170 -2.46 6.15 27.70
N PHE A 171 -3.42 7.03 27.45
CA PHE A 171 -3.20 8.46 27.35
C PHE A 171 -3.41 9.14 28.70
N ASP A 172 -2.40 9.90 29.14
CA ASP A 172 -2.52 10.78 30.29
C ASP A 172 -2.87 12.20 29.79
N PRO A 173 -4.09 12.70 30.08
CA PRO A 173 -4.51 14.01 29.63
C PRO A 173 -3.82 15.18 30.37
N PHE A 174 -3.25 14.95 31.55
CA PHE A 174 -2.54 15.99 32.33
C PHE A 174 -1.11 16.17 31.80
N GLU A 175 -0.43 15.04 31.51
CA GLU A 175 0.93 15.05 30.97
C GLU A 175 0.95 15.19 29.44
N HIS A 176 -0.22 15.16 28.78
CA HIS A 176 -0.37 15.09 27.31
C HIS A 176 0.54 14.02 26.69
N ARG A 177 0.50 12.80 27.24
CA ARG A 177 1.46 11.74 26.89
C ARG A 177 0.84 10.36 26.92
N TRP A 178 1.27 9.55 25.94
CA TRP A 178 0.97 8.13 25.88
C TRP A 178 2.00 7.32 26.64
N SER A 179 1.56 6.39 27.48
CA SER A 179 2.34 5.25 28.00
C SER A 179 1.97 4.02 27.18
N ILE A 180 2.94 3.42 26.48
CA ILE A 180 2.71 2.41 25.46
C ILE A 180 3.55 1.18 25.78
N SER A 181 2.89 0.01 25.77
CA SER A 181 3.50 -1.30 25.87
C SER A 181 3.60 -1.91 24.46
N LEU A 182 4.81 -2.23 24.03
CA LEU A 182 5.11 -2.84 22.75
C LEU A 182 5.46 -4.31 22.94
N ARG A 183 4.92 -5.18 22.10
CA ARG A 183 5.18 -6.62 22.11
C ARG A 183 5.80 -7.07 20.82
N SER A 184 6.95 -7.74 20.90
CA SER A 184 7.59 -8.39 19.78
C SER A 184 6.90 -9.73 19.46
N ALA A 185 6.77 -10.04 18.16
CA ALA A 185 6.26 -11.34 17.72
C ALA A 185 7.20 -12.51 18.06
N ASN A 186 8.47 -12.21 18.37
CA ASN A 186 9.54 -13.20 18.56
C ASN A 186 9.94 -13.36 20.05
N GLU A 187 9.33 -12.60 20.97
CA GLU A 187 9.70 -12.64 22.38
C GLU A 187 8.71 -13.43 23.23
N THR A 188 9.19 -13.91 24.37
CA THR A 188 8.40 -14.64 25.36
C THR A 188 7.29 -13.73 25.93
N PRO A 189 6.08 -14.23 26.17
CA PRO A 189 5.03 -13.44 26.82
C PRO A 189 5.52 -12.85 28.15
N GLY A 190 5.42 -11.51 28.29
CA GLY A 190 5.82 -10.77 29.49
C GLY A 190 7.07 -9.88 29.35
N ALA A 191 7.78 -9.93 28.19
CA ALA A 191 8.92 -9.06 27.91
C ALA A 191 8.51 -7.83 27.07
N ASP A 192 7.43 -7.14 27.49
CA ASP A 192 6.94 -5.97 26.77
C ASP A 192 7.88 -4.77 26.94
N ILE A 193 8.20 -4.07 25.85
CA ILE A 193 9.01 -2.85 25.87
C ILE A 193 8.11 -1.67 26.22
N GLN A 194 8.47 -0.92 27.27
CA GLN A 194 7.74 0.27 27.69
C GLN A 194 8.34 1.53 27.06
N VAL A 195 7.49 2.33 26.40
CA VAL A 195 7.88 3.61 25.81
C VAL A 195 6.82 4.67 26.11
N GLN A 196 7.21 5.93 25.98
CA GLN A 196 6.29 7.06 26.05
C GLN A 196 6.36 7.88 24.75
N ALA A 197 5.22 8.43 24.32
CA ALA A 197 5.15 9.31 23.16
C ALA A 197 4.17 10.47 23.40
N THR A 198 4.46 11.65 22.86
CA THR A 198 3.53 12.77 22.87
C THR A 198 2.38 12.53 21.89
N TRP A 199 2.70 12.04 20.70
CA TRP A 199 1.72 11.76 19.65
C TRP A 199 1.77 10.30 19.22
N LEU A 200 0.62 9.70 19.06
CA LEU A 200 0.43 8.38 18.47
C LEU A 200 -0.17 8.53 17.07
N ILE A 201 0.56 8.10 16.03
CA ILE A 201 0.12 8.17 14.65
C ILE A 201 -0.29 6.78 14.16
N ASP A 202 -1.54 6.66 13.74
CA ASP A 202 -2.06 5.44 13.12
C ASP A 202 -1.75 5.43 11.61
N ALA A 203 -0.76 4.65 11.22
CA ALA A 203 -0.41 4.30 9.84
C ALA A 203 -0.60 2.81 9.55
N THR A 204 -1.42 2.11 10.35
CA THR A 204 -1.61 0.65 10.29
C THR A 204 -2.44 0.18 9.09
N GLY A 205 -3.02 1.12 8.33
CA GLY A 205 -3.88 0.82 7.20
C GLY A 205 -5.20 0.18 7.63
N HIS A 206 -5.46 -1.05 7.21
CA HIS A 206 -6.73 -1.72 7.47
C HIS A 206 -6.99 -1.98 8.98
N GLN A 207 -5.96 -2.23 9.78
CA GLN A 207 -6.14 -2.68 11.17
C GLN A 207 -6.69 -1.59 12.09
N GLY A 208 -6.14 -0.37 12.01
CA GLY A 208 -6.43 0.70 12.97
C GLY A 208 -5.97 0.38 14.39
N LEU A 209 -6.27 1.31 15.32
CA LEU A 209 -5.84 1.26 16.71
C LEU A 209 -6.93 0.78 17.70
N SER A 210 -8.08 0.32 17.22
CA SER A 210 -9.19 -0.07 18.10
C SER A 210 -8.84 -1.24 19.03
N SER A 211 -7.94 -2.12 18.59
CA SER A 211 -7.50 -3.29 19.37
C SER A 211 -6.66 -2.94 20.60
N ILE A 212 -6.16 -1.71 20.72
CA ILE A 212 -5.27 -1.26 21.80
C ILE A 212 -5.95 -0.30 22.79
N GLY A 213 -7.28 -0.27 22.80
CA GLY A 213 -8.06 0.54 23.73
C GLY A 213 -8.39 1.96 23.26
N ILE A 214 -8.04 2.32 22.01
CA ILE A 214 -8.53 3.57 21.40
C ILE A 214 -9.93 3.28 20.85
N ASP A 215 -10.95 3.88 21.46
CA ASP A 215 -12.34 3.76 21.02
C ASP A 215 -12.54 4.48 19.68
N ASN A 216 -12.26 3.78 18.61
CA ASN A 216 -12.43 4.24 17.22
C ASN A 216 -12.94 3.10 16.34
N PRO A 217 -14.20 2.65 16.56
CA PRO A 217 -14.76 1.54 15.80
C PRO A 217 -14.96 1.89 14.33
N GLU A 218 -15.07 0.85 13.51
CA GLU A 218 -15.47 1.00 12.13
C GLU A 218 -16.96 1.38 12.05
N ASP A 219 -17.25 2.41 11.23
CA ASP A 219 -18.59 2.90 10.93
C ASP A 219 -18.79 3.00 9.41
N SER A 220 -18.87 1.85 8.76
CA SER A 220 -18.95 1.75 7.30
C SER A 220 -20.36 1.48 6.77
N HIS A 221 -21.38 1.45 7.64
CA HIS A 221 -22.74 1.05 7.26
C HIS A 221 -23.39 1.99 6.22
N TRP A 222 -23.04 3.28 6.24
CA TRP A 222 -23.52 4.31 5.32
C TRP A 222 -22.84 4.28 3.95
N MET A 223 -21.70 3.59 3.81
CA MET A 223 -20.97 3.54 2.56
C MET A 223 -21.75 2.71 1.53
N ARG A 224 -21.99 3.30 0.35
CA ARG A 224 -22.71 2.65 -0.76
C ARG A 224 -21.84 1.63 -1.47
N THR A 225 -20.56 1.92 -1.68
CA THR A 225 -19.62 0.97 -2.27
C THR A 225 -19.36 -0.16 -1.31
N ARG A 226 -19.62 -1.39 -1.76
CA ARG A 226 -19.45 -2.61 -0.97
C ARG A 226 -18.77 -3.67 -1.83
N THR A 227 -17.44 -3.53 -1.98
CA THR A 227 -16.62 -4.42 -2.77
C THR A 227 -15.58 -5.10 -1.90
N GLY A 228 -15.24 -6.32 -2.28
CA GLY A 228 -14.13 -7.07 -1.75
C GLY A 228 -13.21 -7.51 -2.89
N ALA A 229 -12.06 -8.11 -2.58
CA ALA A 229 -11.11 -8.53 -3.59
C ALA A 229 -10.41 -9.85 -3.26
N VAL A 230 -9.99 -10.53 -4.33
CA VAL A 230 -9.02 -11.65 -4.30
C VAL A 230 -7.86 -11.25 -5.18
N TYR A 231 -6.62 -11.28 -4.66
CA TYR A 231 -5.48 -10.70 -5.37
C TYR A 231 -4.15 -11.36 -5.03
N GLY A 232 -3.17 -11.17 -5.93
CA GLY A 232 -1.81 -11.65 -5.73
C GLY A 232 -0.84 -11.09 -6.76
N HIS A 233 0.43 -11.41 -6.60
CA HIS A 233 1.48 -11.11 -7.56
C HIS A 233 1.75 -12.33 -8.44
N PHE A 234 1.90 -12.12 -9.74
CA PHE A 234 2.12 -13.17 -10.71
C PHE A 234 3.33 -12.86 -11.58
N VAL A 235 4.01 -13.90 -12.04
CA VAL A 235 4.96 -13.83 -13.15
C VAL A 235 4.37 -14.57 -14.35
N GLY A 236 4.79 -14.24 -15.57
CA GLY A 236 4.32 -14.90 -16.79
C GLY A 236 2.91 -14.48 -17.22
N VAL A 237 2.43 -13.32 -16.80
CA VAL A 237 1.19 -12.72 -17.33
C VAL A 237 1.49 -12.13 -18.70
N ASP A 238 0.86 -12.67 -19.74
CA ASP A 238 1.05 -12.22 -21.12
C ASP A 238 0.55 -10.76 -21.31
N PRO A 239 1.09 -9.95 -22.24
CA PRO A 239 0.56 -8.63 -22.56
C PRO A 239 -0.84 -8.75 -23.19
N PHE A 240 -1.72 -7.78 -22.88
CA PHE A 240 -3.05 -7.74 -23.46
C PHE A 240 -3.01 -7.19 -24.88
N THR A 241 -2.28 -6.10 -25.11
CA THR A 241 -2.09 -5.48 -26.42
C THR A 241 -0.72 -5.90 -26.94
N GLN A 242 -0.69 -6.75 -27.98
CA GLN A 242 0.57 -7.19 -28.60
C GLN A 242 1.26 -6.08 -29.41
N ALA A 243 0.53 -5.00 -29.74
CA ALA A 243 1.08 -3.79 -30.36
C ALA A 243 0.20 -2.60 -29.98
N ALA A 244 0.82 -1.43 -29.85
CA ALA A 244 0.06 -0.19 -29.72
C ALA A 244 -0.80 -0.03 -30.99
N ILE A 245 -2.10 0.19 -30.83
CA ILE A 245 -2.96 0.61 -31.92
C ILE A 245 -2.45 2.00 -32.34
N PRO A 246 -2.21 2.28 -33.63
CA PRO A 246 -1.57 3.53 -34.06
C PRO A 246 -2.26 4.80 -33.55
N GLN A 247 -3.55 4.74 -33.21
CA GLN A 247 -4.35 5.84 -32.69
C GLN A 247 -4.31 5.95 -31.15
N ASP A 248 -3.78 4.95 -30.46
CA ASP A 248 -3.74 4.95 -29.01
C ASP A 248 -2.70 5.96 -28.47
N PRO A 249 -3.01 6.69 -27.42
CA PRO A 249 -2.10 7.68 -26.85
C PRO A 249 -0.85 7.05 -26.20
N PHE A 250 -0.90 5.74 -25.90
CA PHE A 250 0.20 4.94 -25.32
C PHE A 250 -0.12 3.45 -25.41
N CYS A 251 0.86 2.59 -25.15
CA CYS A 251 0.64 1.14 -25.04
C CYS A 251 -0.23 0.84 -23.81
N GLY A 252 -1.39 0.18 -23.99
CA GLY A 252 -2.33 -0.13 -22.90
C GLY A 252 -1.73 -0.96 -21.75
N ASP A 253 -0.65 -1.71 -22.03
CA ASP A 253 0.09 -2.46 -21.00
C ASP A 253 0.97 -1.56 -20.09
N ASP A 254 1.24 -0.32 -20.51
CA ASP A 254 1.90 0.72 -19.73
C ASP A 254 0.92 1.57 -18.89
N ALA A 255 -0.18 0.98 -18.48
CA ALA A 255 -1.26 1.65 -17.73
C ALA A 255 -1.68 0.84 -16.49
N ALA A 256 -2.45 1.47 -15.60
CA ALA A 256 -3.30 0.70 -14.69
C ALA A 256 -4.44 0.09 -15.52
N GLN A 257 -4.35 -1.20 -15.79
CA GLN A 257 -5.34 -1.90 -16.59
C GLN A 257 -6.55 -2.29 -15.76
N HIS A 258 -7.74 -2.05 -16.32
CA HIS A 258 -9.02 -2.43 -15.76
C HIS A 258 -9.76 -3.31 -16.77
N HIS A 259 -9.83 -4.58 -16.48
CA HIS A 259 -10.63 -5.55 -17.23
C HIS A 259 -12.02 -5.59 -16.64
N VAL A 260 -12.98 -4.93 -17.26
CA VAL A 260 -14.36 -4.76 -16.78
C VAL A 260 -15.18 -5.98 -17.14
N LEU A 261 -15.84 -6.57 -16.16
CA LEU A 261 -16.68 -7.78 -16.27
C LEU A 261 -18.13 -7.42 -15.90
N ASP A 262 -19.06 -8.31 -16.22
CA ASP A 262 -20.49 -8.13 -15.85
C ASP A 262 -20.68 -8.09 -14.31
N THR A 263 -19.81 -8.77 -13.55
CA THR A 263 -19.93 -8.93 -12.09
C THR A 263 -18.97 -8.08 -11.30
N GLY A 264 -17.98 -7.45 -11.94
CA GLY A 264 -16.92 -6.71 -11.29
C GLY A 264 -15.82 -6.28 -12.23
N TRP A 265 -14.58 -6.29 -11.78
CA TRP A 265 -13.45 -5.93 -12.63
C TRP A 265 -12.15 -6.52 -12.07
N ILE A 266 -11.16 -6.69 -12.98
CA ILE A 266 -9.82 -7.15 -12.62
C ILE A 266 -8.83 -6.02 -12.90
N TRP A 267 -7.94 -5.73 -11.92
CA TRP A 267 -6.77 -4.89 -12.19
C TRP A 267 -5.59 -5.74 -12.65
N MET A 268 -4.75 -5.16 -13.52
CA MET A 268 -3.41 -5.66 -13.82
C MET A 268 -2.43 -4.50 -13.80
N LEU A 269 -1.42 -4.57 -12.93
CA LEU A 269 -0.37 -3.56 -12.76
C LEU A 269 0.98 -4.24 -12.98
N ARG A 270 1.69 -3.83 -14.03
CA ARG A 270 2.98 -4.42 -14.40
C ARG A 270 4.13 -3.72 -13.72
N PHE A 271 5.10 -4.49 -13.25
CA PHE A 271 6.35 -3.97 -12.68
C PHE A 271 7.55 -4.34 -13.56
N ASP A 272 8.63 -3.55 -13.45
CA ASP A 272 9.83 -3.67 -14.28
C ASP A 272 10.63 -4.98 -14.05
N ASN A 273 10.35 -5.68 -12.98
CA ASN A 273 10.96 -6.98 -12.64
C ASN A 273 10.19 -8.19 -13.19
N GLY A 274 9.20 -7.98 -14.05
CA GLY A 274 8.37 -9.03 -14.63
C GLY A 274 7.24 -9.53 -13.75
N VAL A 275 7.07 -8.98 -12.55
CA VAL A 275 5.91 -9.24 -11.70
C VAL A 275 4.72 -8.40 -12.17
N THR A 276 3.53 -8.97 -12.12
CA THR A 276 2.25 -8.28 -12.35
C THR A 276 1.35 -8.46 -11.12
N SER A 277 0.88 -7.35 -10.54
CA SER A 277 -0.18 -7.40 -9.53
C SER A 277 -1.51 -7.60 -10.23
N VAL A 278 -2.26 -8.62 -9.81
CA VAL A 278 -3.58 -8.95 -10.38
C VAL A 278 -4.58 -9.15 -9.26
N GLY A 279 -5.76 -8.56 -9.39
CA GLY A 279 -6.81 -8.79 -8.42
C GLY A 279 -8.21 -8.58 -8.98
N LEU A 280 -9.11 -9.47 -8.59
CA LEU A 280 -10.54 -9.45 -8.91
C LEU A 280 -11.29 -8.70 -7.83
N VAL A 281 -12.04 -7.69 -8.22
CA VAL A 281 -12.90 -6.86 -7.37
C VAL A 281 -14.35 -7.13 -7.73
N GLU A 282 -15.15 -7.53 -6.75
CA GLU A 282 -16.58 -7.82 -6.92
C GLU A 282 -17.38 -7.33 -5.71
N PRO A 283 -18.73 -7.24 -5.82
CA PRO A 283 -19.60 -6.97 -4.68
C PRO A 283 -19.35 -7.94 -3.52
N THR A 284 -19.54 -7.49 -2.28
CA THR A 284 -19.30 -8.32 -1.07
C THR A 284 -20.13 -9.59 -0.99
N SER A 285 -21.16 -9.74 -1.82
CA SER A 285 -21.97 -10.96 -1.96
C SER A 285 -21.28 -12.07 -2.76
N ALA A 286 -20.26 -11.78 -3.54
CA ALA A 286 -19.53 -12.79 -4.32
C ALA A 286 -18.56 -13.60 -3.44
N ALA A 287 -18.18 -14.79 -3.90
CA ALA A 287 -17.22 -15.65 -3.21
C ALA A 287 -15.81 -15.03 -3.18
N ARG A 288 -15.07 -15.26 -2.09
CA ARG A 288 -13.69 -14.76 -1.90
C ARG A 288 -12.72 -15.93 -1.77
N SER A 289 -12.36 -16.51 -2.91
CA SER A 289 -11.38 -17.60 -2.94
C SER A 289 -10.54 -17.59 -4.19
N GLN A 290 -9.39 -18.19 -4.14
CA GLN A 290 -8.53 -18.43 -5.29
C GLN A 290 -9.25 -19.24 -6.38
N ASP A 291 -10.06 -20.22 -6.00
CA ASP A 291 -10.86 -21.02 -6.96
C ASP A 291 -11.88 -20.16 -7.71
N HIS A 292 -12.54 -19.23 -7.00
CA HIS A 292 -13.47 -18.30 -7.62
C HIS A 292 -12.76 -17.36 -8.59
N PHE A 293 -11.61 -16.83 -8.22
CA PHE A 293 -10.77 -16.02 -9.12
C PHE A 293 -10.45 -16.77 -10.42
N TRP A 294 -9.94 -18.01 -10.33
CA TRP A 294 -9.60 -18.78 -11.51
C TRP A 294 -10.83 -19.18 -12.35
N LYS A 295 -11.96 -19.50 -11.75
CA LYS A 295 -13.22 -19.72 -12.48
C LYS A 295 -13.65 -18.49 -13.26
N THR A 296 -13.56 -17.31 -12.63
CA THR A 296 -13.88 -16.04 -13.30
C THR A 296 -12.92 -15.76 -14.45
N VAL A 297 -11.61 -15.94 -14.28
CA VAL A 297 -10.62 -15.80 -15.37
C VAL A 297 -10.91 -16.77 -16.51
N GLN A 298 -11.18 -18.04 -16.23
CA GLN A 298 -11.44 -19.08 -17.23
C GLN A 298 -12.74 -18.86 -18.00
N SER A 299 -13.73 -18.22 -17.38
CA SER A 299 -15.02 -17.90 -18.04
C SER A 299 -14.91 -16.73 -19.04
N HIS A 300 -13.77 -16.04 -19.11
CA HIS A 300 -13.50 -14.94 -20.04
C HIS A 300 -12.28 -15.29 -20.90
N PRO A 301 -12.46 -15.76 -22.15
CA PRO A 301 -11.37 -16.34 -22.97
C PRO A 301 -10.15 -15.45 -23.13
N SER A 302 -10.32 -14.13 -23.31
CA SER A 302 -9.18 -13.19 -23.39
C SER A 302 -8.37 -13.12 -22.09
N LEU A 303 -9.02 -13.16 -20.92
CA LEU A 303 -8.35 -13.22 -19.63
C LEU A 303 -7.66 -14.57 -19.41
N ALA A 304 -8.32 -15.65 -19.78
CA ALA A 304 -7.73 -17.00 -19.73
C ALA A 304 -6.46 -17.09 -20.56
N ARG A 305 -6.43 -16.44 -21.75
CA ARG A 305 -5.22 -16.34 -22.59
C ARG A 305 -4.11 -15.57 -21.90
N LEU A 306 -4.40 -14.39 -21.31
CA LEU A 306 -3.41 -13.57 -20.58
C LEU A 306 -2.78 -14.31 -19.40
N MET A 307 -3.60 -15.06 -18.68
CA MET A 307 -3.21 -15.75 -17.46
C MET A 307 -2.73 -17.19 -17.69
N ARG A 308 -2.67 -17.66 -18.94
CA ARG A 308 -2.33 -19.07 -19.27
C ARG A 308 -0.99 -19.53 -18.71
N ASN A 309 0.02 -18.65 -18.73
CA ASN A 309 1.37 -18.95 -18.28
C ASN A 309 1.64 -18.32 -16.88
N ALA A 310 0.62 -17.67 -16.30
CA ALA A 310 0.78 -16.96 -15.04
C ALA A 310 1.01 -17.92 -13.87
N LYS A 311 2.03 -17.62 -13.07
CA LYS A 311 2.33 -18.33 -11.83
C LYS A 311 2.27 -17.37 -10.66
N LEU A 312 1.50 -17.73 -9.64
CA LEU A 312 1.42 -16.96 -8.40
C LEU A 312 2.78 -16.95 -7.69
N VAL A 313 3.23 -15.77 -7.32
CA VAL A 313 4.47 -15.57 -6.55
C VAL A 313 4.14 -15.61 -5.07
N ALA A 314 4.95 -16.33 -4.28
CA ALA A 314 4.79 -16.33 -2.84
C ALA A 314 4.88 -14.90 -2.27
N PRO A 315 3.90 -14.44 -1.48
CA PRO A 315 3.93 -13.11 -0.91
C PRO A 315 5.08 -12.99 0.07
N ILE A 316 5.95 -12.01 -0.15
CA ILE A 316 7.11 -11.75 0.71
C ILE A 316 6.63 -11.33 2.12
N GLY A 317 7.17 -11.95 3.16
CA GLY A 317 6.90 -11.58 4.56
C GLY A 317 5.54 -12.04 5.11
N LEU A 318 4.69 -12.71 4.32
CA LEU A 318 3.49 -13.35 4.84
C LEU A 318 3.77 -14.82 5.17
N LYS A 319 3.37 -15.24 6.37
CA LYS A 319 3.39 -16.67 6.73
C LYS A 319 2.33 -17.38 5.90
N GLN A 320 2.75 -18.29 5.04
CA GLN A 320 1.85 -19.22 4.36
C GLN A 320 1.28 -20.21 5.40
N PRO A 321 0.03 -20.65 5.26
CA PRO A 321 -0.47 -21.74 6.08
C PRO A 321 0.45 -22.96 5.95
N ALA A 322 0.81 -23.58 7.06
CA ALA A 322 1.70 -24.75 7.08
C ALA A 322 1.18 -25.94 6.25
N THR A 323 -0.10 -25.93 5.93
CA THR A 323 -0.79 -26.95 5.12
C THR A 323 -0.70 -26.69 3.61
N CYS A 324 -0.22 -25.51 3.16
CA CYS A 324 -0.13 -25.16 1.75
C CYS A 324 1.32 -25.22 1.28
N SER A 325 1.61 -26.14 0.35
CA SER A 325 2.90 -26.23 -0.33
C SER A 325 3.09 -25.17 -1.43
N GLU A 326 2.00 -24.56 -1.88
CA GLU A 326 1.98 -23.55 -2.95
C GLU A 326 1.52 -22.17 -2.42
N PRO A 327 1.92 -21.07 -3.09
CA PRO A 327 1.44 -19.74 -2.75
C PRO A 327 -0.08 -19.63 -2.81
N VAL A 328 -0.67 -18.85 -1.90
CA VAL A 328 -2.12 -18.60 -1.84
C VAL A 328 -2.38 -17.11 -2.06
N MET A 329 -3.44 -16.80 -2.84
CA MET A 329 -3.90 -15.42 -3.06
C MET A 329 -4.43 -14.82 -1.76
N ALA A 330 -4.22 -13.53 -1.59
CA ALA A 330 -4.81 -12.78 -0.49
C ALA A 330 -6.27 -12.44 -0.80
N CYS A 331 -7.09 -12.39 0.26
CA CYS A 331 -8.50 -12.04 0.17
C CYS A 331 -8.84 -10.92 1.15
N VAL A 332 -9.74 -10.05 0.76
CA VAL A 332 -10.38 -9.05 1.63
C VAL A 332 -11.88 -9.03 1.37
N ASP A 333 -12.67 -9.32 2.41
CA ASP A 333 -14.12 -9.44 2.27
C ASP A 333 -14.77 -8.09 1.95
N ARG A 334 -14.26 -7.02 2.55
CA ARG A 334 -14.71 -5.66 2.29
C ARG A 334 -13.56 -4.67 2.31
N MET A 335 -13.37 -3.97 1.19
CA MET A 335 -12.35 -2.92 1.06
C MET A 335 -12.83 -1.57 1.57
N SER A 336 -14.10 -1.24 1.27
CA SER A 336 -14.70 0.03 1.69
C SER A 336 -14.90 0.05 3.20
N ARG A 337 -14.26 0.99 3.87
CA ARG A 337 -14.34 1.16 5.31
C ARG A 337 -14.16 2.61 5.72
N CYS A 338 -14.72 2.97 6.85
CA CYS A 338 -14.52 4.24 7.50
C CYS A 338 -14.57 4.03 9.01
N ARG A 339 -13.76 4.75 9.76
CA ARG A 339 -13.81 4.79 11.22
C ARG A 339 -14.62 5.99 11.68
N THR A 340 -15.05 5.98 12.93
CA THR A 340 -15.86 7.07 13.50
C THR A 340 -15.09 8.37 13.63
N ARG A 341 -13.76 8.31 13.86
CA ARG A 341 -12.90 9.50 14.03
C ARG A 341 -11.57 9.34 13.30
N ALA A 342 -11.06 10.44 12.74
CA ALA A 342 -9.71 10.50 12.17
C ALA A 342 -8.66 10.88 13.22
N TRP A 343 -9.06 11.46 14.33
CA TRP A 343 -8.18 11.96 15.40
C TRP A 343 -8.88 12.03 16.74
N GLY A 344 -8.09 12.15 17.79
CA GLY A 344 -8.52 12.37 19.16
C GLY A 344 -7.37 12.90 20.02
N PRO A 345 -7.55 13.01 21.34
CA PRO A 345 -6.50 13.52 22.23
C PRO A 345 -5.20 12.72 22.08
N GLY A 346 -4.14 13.40 21.63
CA GLY A 346 -2.81 12.81 21.46
C GLY A 346 -2.67 11.77 20.33
N TRP A 347 -3.65 11.58 19.47
CA TRP A 347 -3.54 10.64 18.34
C TRP A 347 -4.21 11.14 17.07
N VAL A 348 -3.74 10.62 15.92
CA VAL A 348 -4.31 10.86 14.60
C VAL A 348 -4.09 9.67 13.68
N SER A 349 -5.07 9.35 12.83
CA SER A 349 -4.95 8.33 11.78
C SER A 349 -4.58 8.96 10.45
N LEU A 350 -3.65 8.34 9.73
CA LEU A 350 -3.44 8.65 8.32
C LEU A 350 -4.65 8.22 7.48
N PRO A 351 -4.90 8.84 6.31
CA PRO A 351 -6.16 8.69 5.59
C PRO A 351 -6.58 7.24 5.32
N VAL A 352 -5.68 6.37 4.87
CA VAL A 352 -6.04 4.98 4.58
C VAL A 352 -6.27 4.16 5.86
N SER A 353 -5.70 4.55 7.00
CA SER A 353 -6.04 3.96 8.31
C SER A 353 -7.41 4.41 8.80
N TYR A 354 -7.76 5.66 8.54
CA TYR A 354 -9.10 6.20 8.84
C TYR A 354 -10.18 5.62 7.95
N GLY A 355 -9.97 5.61 6.61
CA GLY A 355 -10.98 5.14 5.68
C GLY A 355 -10.43 4.87 4.28
N PHE A 356 -11.17 4.03 3.55
CA PHE A 356 -10.89 3.68 2.16
C PHE A 356 -12.21 3.37 1.45
N ILE A 357 -12.35 3.73 0.19
CA ILE A 357 -13.57 3.47 -0.58
C ILE A 357 -13.37 2.26 -1.48
N ASP A 358 -12.57 2.42 -2.54
CA ASP A 358 -12.40 1.43 -3.60
C ASP A 358 -11.11 1.74 -4.38
N PRO A 359 -10.39 0.74 -4.94
CA PRO A 359 -9.16 0.96 -5.68
C PRO A 359 -9.35 1.45 -7.13
N LEU A 360 -10.58 1.57 -7.65
CA LEU A 360 -10.90 1.77 -9.07
C LEU A 360 -10.14 2.96 -9.71
N HIS A 361 -10.00 4.07 -8.99
CA HIS A 361 -9.34 5.26 -9.52
C HIS A 361 -7.93 5.50 -8.96
N SER A 362 -7.31 4.49 -8.36
CA SER A 362 -5.91 4.56 -7.85
C SER A 362 -5.64 5.72 -6.88
N THR A 363 -6.65 6.19 -6.14
CA THR A 363 -6.55 7.38 -5.29
C THR A 363 -5.86 7.15 -3.95
N GLY A 364 -5.65 5.89 -3.54
CA GLY A 364 -5.18 5.54 -2.20
C GLY A 364 -3.80 6.12 -1.84
N ILE A 365 -2.84 6.10 -2.77
CA ILE A 365 -1.50 6.67 -2.55
C ILE A 365 -1.60 8.19 -2.41
N ALA A 366 -2.24 8.88 -3.36
CA ALA A 366 -2.41 10.33 -3.32
C ALA A 366 -3.12 10.79 -2.05
N HIS A 367 -4.19 10.10 -1.65
CA HIS A 367 -4.94 10.40 -0.43
C HIS A 367 -4.07 10.25 0.83
N SER A 368 -3.27 9.18 0.91
CA SER A 368 -2.35 8.97 2.03
C SER A 368 -1.27 10.05 2.09
N ILE A 369 -0.64 10.39 0.96
CA ILE A 369 0.40 11.43 0.90
C ILE A 369 -0.20 12.81 1.25
N SER A 370 -1.43 13.11 0.81
CA SER A 370 -2.14 14.33 1.22
C SER A 370 -2.31 14.44 2.74
N GLY A 371 -2.58 13.33 3.42
CA GLY A 371 -2.59 13.29 4.88
C GLY A 371 -1.21 13.53 5.50
N VAL A 372 -0.16 12.97 4.91
CA VAL A 372 1.23 13.22 5.33
C VAL A 372 1.57 14.70 5.21
N VAL A 373 1.22 15.36 4.08
CA VAL A 373 1.41 16.81 3.89
C VAL A 373 0.76 17.59 5.02
N ARG A 374 -0.52 17.34 5.28
CA ARG A 374 -1.27 18.06 6.32
C ARG A 374 -0.70 17.88 7.73
N LEU A 375 -0.27 16.66 8.07
CA LEU A 375 0.30 16.39 9.40
C LEU A 375 1.71 16.93 9.54
N ALA A 376 2.49 16.99 8.47
CA ALA A 376 3.82 17.56 8.50
C ALA A 376 3.83 19.10 8.59
N GLU A 377 2.74 19.75 8.17
CA GLU A 377 2.56 21.22 8.23
C GLU A 377 1.88 21.70 9.51
N ALA A 378 1.25 20.80 10.28
CA ALA A 378 0.57 21.13 11.54
C ALA A 378 1.54 21.21 12.71
#